data_9a07c11b9a460e2e0ab9ada8b875b76b
#
_entry.id   9a07c11b9a460e2e0ab9ada8b875b76b
#
_cell.length_a   1.000
_cell.length_b   1.000
_cell.length_c   1.000
_cell.angle_alpha   90.00
_cell.angle_beta   90.00
_cell.angle_gamma   90.00
#
_symmetry.space_group_name_H-M   'P 1'
#
loop_
_entity.id
_entity.type
_entity.pdbx_description
1 polymer ?
#
loop_
_entity_poly.entity_id
_entity_poly.type
_entity_poly.pdbx_seq_one_letter_code
_entity_poly.pdbx_strand_id
1 'polypeptide(L)'
;MVFVETRIFTKKCSLYLPDDEFRELQNFLINKPNAGTLIQGTGGLRKLRWSLDNKGKRGGIRVIYYWQLSKNQIYLMTLYSKNEKT
;
A
#
# COMPACT_ATOMS: atom_id res chain seq x y z
N MET A 1 -4.20 15.37 1.19
CA MET A 1 -3.27 14.32 0.76
C MET A 1 -3.68 13.76 -0.58
N VAL A 2 -2.74 13.64 -1.47
CA VAL A 2 -3.00 13.11 -2.79
C VAL A 2 -2.34 11.76 -2.94
N PHE A 3 -3.05 10.80 -3.52
CA PHE A 3 -2.49 9.49 -3.80
C PHE A 3 -2.20 9.39 -5.28
N VAL A 4 -0.99 8.99 -5.61
CA VAL A 4 -0.59 8.81 -7.01
C VAL A 4 -0.30 7.34 -7.20
N GLU A 5 -0.94 6.69 -8.15
CA GLU A 5 -0.75 5.27 -8.38
C GLU A 5 0.13 5.03 -9.58
N THR A 6 1.05 4.10 -9.46
CA THR A 6 1.78 3.66 -10.65
C THR A 6 0.85 2.75 -11.44
N ARG A 7 1.19 2.51 -12.69
CA ARG A 7 0.41 1.62 -13.51
C ARG A 7 0.41 0.21 -12.92
N ILE A 8 1.53 -0.21 -12.38
CA ILE A 8 1.63 -1.52 -11.76
C ILE A 8 0.70 -1.61 -10.58
N PHE A 9 0.67 -0.57 -9.74
CA PHE A 9 -0.21 -0.59 -8.57
C PHE A 9 -1.67 -0.67 -9.00
N THR A 10 -2.07 0.12 -9.97
CA THR A 10 -3.46 0.13 -10.40
C THR A 10 -3.90 -1.25 -10.87
N LYS A 11 -3.02 -1.91 -11.64
CA LYS A 11 -3.36 -3.19 -12.14
C LYS A 11 -3.46 -4.22 -11.06
N LYS A 12 -2.54 -4.25 -10.14
CA LYS A 12 -2.54 -5.24 -9.08
C LYS A 12 -3.63 -4.94 -8.04
N CYS A 13 -3.95 -3.67 -7.85
CA CYS A 13 -4.97 -3.30 -6.91
C CYS A 13 -6.31 -3.91 -7.28
N SER A 14 -6.63 -3.94 -8.55
CA SER A 14 -7.89 -4.51 -8.96
C SER A 14 -7.95 -6.02 -8.75
N LEU A 15 -6.80 -6.66 -8.60
CA LEU A 15 -6.77 -8.08 -8.33
C LEU A 15 -6.89 -8.40 -6.86
N TYR A 16 -6.39 -7.55 -6.01
CA TYR A 16 -6.30 -7.87 -4.59
C TYR A 16 -7.23 -7.07 -3.69
N LEU A 17 -7.60 -5.85 -4.07
CA LEU A 17 -8.36 -4.98 -3.18
C LEU A 17 -9.66 -4.54 -3.80
N PRO A 18 -10.77 -4.96 -3.22
CA PRO A 18 -12.05 -4.39 -3.63
C PRO A 18 -12.07 -2.90 -3.32
N ASP A 19 -12.93 -2.16 -3.98
CA ASP A 19 -12.97 -0.71 -3.83
C ASP A 19 -13.12 -0.24 -2.40
N ASP A 20 -13.94 -0.89 -1.63
CA ASP A 20 -14.15 -0.47 -0.25
C ASP A 20 -12.91 -0.72 0.60
N GLU A 21 -12.18 -1.79 0.33
CA GLU A 21 -10.94 -2.05 1.05
C GLU A 21 -9.87 -1.05 0.64
N PHE A 22 -9.84 -0.69 -0.61
CA PHE A 22 -8.86 0.30 -1.05
C PHE A 22 -9.15 1.64 -0.39
N ARG A 23 -10.42 1.98 -0.23
CA ARG A 23 -10.76 3.22 0.43
C ARG A 23 -10.32 3.19 1.88
N GLU A 24 -10.46 2.06 2.54
CA GLU A 24 -10.01 1.93 3.92
C GLU A 24 -8.50 2.08 4.02
N LEU A 25 -7.77 1.52 3.07
CA LEU A 25 -6.32 1.65 3.05
C LEU A 25 -5.93 3.13 2.89
N GLN A 26 -6.61 3.84 2.00
CA GLN A 26 -6.30 5.24 1.80
C GLN A 26 -6.60 6.05 3.06
N ASN A 27 -7.72 5.79 3.72
CA ASN A 27 -8.06 6.49 4.94
C ASN A 27 -7.04 6.22 6.04
N PHE A 28 -6.57 4.98 6.11
CA PHE A 28 -5.57 4.63 7.11
C PHE A 28 -4.28 5.42 6.85
N LEU A 29 -3.85 5.50 5.59
CA LEU A 29 -2.61 6.19 5.26
C LEU A 29 -2.74 7.71 5.42
N ILE A 30 -3.92 8.26 5.25
CA ILE A 30 -4.12 9.68 5.49
C ILE A 30 -3.84 9.98 6.97
N ASN A 31 -4.25 9.10 7.84
CA ASN A 31 -4.05 9.30 9.26
C ASN A 31 -2.68 8.90 9.75
N LYS A 32 -2.07 7.91 9.12
CA LYS A 32 -0.76 7.43 9.53
C LYS A 32 0.12 7.19 8.32
N PRO A 33 0.56 8.22 7.66
CA PRO A 33 1.37 8.02 6.44
C PRO A 33 2.71 7.36 6.71
N ASN A 34 3.18 7.40 7.95
CA ASN A 34 4.45 6.77 8.28
C ASN A 34 4.29 5.37 8.86
N ALA A 35 3.12 4.77 8.70
CA ALA A 35 2.87 3.46 9.31
C ALA A 35 3.73 2.34 8.75
N GLY A 36 4.06 2.41 7.48
CA GLY A 36 4.88 1.36 6.91
C GLY A 36 6.32 1.45 7.34
N THR A 37 7.01 0.31 7.34
CA THR A 37 8.40 0.25 7.74
C THR A 37 9.29 0.69 6.58
N LEU A 38 10.25 1.55 6.86
CA LEU A 38 11.16 1.99 5.82
C LEU A 38 12.00 0.83 5.31
N ILE A 39 12.15 0.75 4.00
CA ILE A 39 12.96 -0.28 3.40
C ILE A 39 14.32 0.31 3.15
N GLN A 40 15.36 -0.27 3.76
CA GLN A 40 16.67 0.26 3.64
C GLN A 40 17.15 0.29 2.21
N GLY A 41 17.90 1.31 1.87
CA GLY A 41 18.51 1.41 0.55
C GLY A 41 17.57 1.83 -0.56
N THR A 42 16.38 2.28 -0.25
CA THR A 42 15.43 2.62 -1.29
C THR A 42 15.14 4.10 -1.39
N GLY A 43 15.70 4.89 -0.50
CA GLY A 43 15.44 6.31 -0.57
C GLY A 43 14.12 6.73 0.03
N GLY A 44 13.46 5.85 0.74
CA GLY A 44 12.23 6.23 1.42
C GLY A 44 11.02 5.39 1.16
N LEU A 45 11.17 4.29 0.45
CA LEU A 45 10.02 3.42 0.28
C LEU A 45 9.64 2.76 1.58
N ARG A 46 8.36 2.55 1.78
CA ARG A 46 7.84 1.91 2.98
C ARG A 46 7.03 0.69 2.62
N LYS A 47 7.06 -0.29 3.49
CA LYS A 47 6.30 -1.52 3.30
C LYS A 47 5.28 -1.64 4.40
N LEU A 48 4.02 -1.71 4.03
CA LEU A 48 2.91 -1.79 4.97
C LEU A 48 2.21 -3.13 4.83
N ARG A 49 2.00 -3.80 5.97
CA ARG A 49 1.25 -5.02 5.94
C ARG A 49 -0.20 -4.65 6.06
N TRP A 50 -1.03 -5.12 5.20
CA TRP A 50 -2.45 -4.79 5.20
C TRP A 50 -3.30 -6.06 5.24
N SER A 51 -4.13 -6.19 6.24
CA SER A 51 -4.95 -7.38 6.34
C SER A 51 -6.25 -7.18 5.63
N LEU A 52 -6.70 -8.20 4.94
CA LEU A 52 -7.98 -8.14 4.28
C LEU A 52 -9.03 -8.71 5.24
N ASP A 53 -10.00 -7.88 5.58
CA ASP A 53 -10.91 -8.28 6.51
C ASP A 53 -11.54 -9.54 6.40
N ASN A 54 -12.30 -9.80 5.62
CA ASN A 54 -12.95 -10.99 5.59
C ASN A 54 -12.23 -12.18 5.33
N LYS A 55 -11.17 -12.13 4.87
CA LYS A 55 -10.50 -13.29 4.56
C LYS A 55 -9.74 -13.62 5.63
N GLY A 56 -9.43 -12.79 6.33
CA GLY A 56 -8.76 -13.03 7.46
C GLY A 56 -7.74 -13.89 7.55
N LYS A 57 -7.23 -14.36 6.91
CA LYS A 57 -6.30 -15.17 7.19
C LYS A 57 -5.11 -14.92 6.77
N ARG A 58 -4.42 -15.59 6.53
CA ARG A 58 -3.19 -15.46 6.19
C ARG A 58 -3.07 -14.67 5.10
N GLY A 59 -3.66 -14.30 4.57
CA GLY A 59 -3.43 -13.66 3.53
C GLY A 59 -3.10 -12.30 3.50
N GLY A 60 -3.18 -11.50 4.03
CA GLY A 60 -2.82 -10.14 3.91
C GLY A 60 -1.96 -9.80 2.73
N ILE A 61 -1.87 -8.55 2.44
CA ILE A 61 -1.05 -8.08 1.35
C ILE A 61 0.01 -7.14 1.89
N ARG A 62 1.01 -6.90 1.08
CA ARG A 62 2.05 -5.94 1.39
C ARG A 62 1.90 -4.80 0.42
N VAL A 63 1.89 -3.56 0.91
CA VAL A 63 1.75 -2.37 0.07
C VAL A 63 3.07 -1.61 0.15
N ILE A 64 3.65 -1.31 -0.99
CA ILE A 64 4.89 -0.55 -1.06
C ILE A 64 4.55 0.86 -1.51
N TYR A 65 4.92 1.84 -0.72
CA TYR A 65 4.59 3.21 -1.03
C TYR A 65 5.70 4.18 -0.62
N TYR A 66 5.63 5.38 -1.13
CA TYR A 66 6.58 6.43 -0.79
C TYR A 66 5.78 7.64 -0.35
N TRP A 67 6.07 8.16 0.84
CA TRP A 67 5.39 9.33 1.36
C TRP A 67 6.29 10.53 1.13
N GLN A 68 5.85 11.45 0.28
CA GLN A 68 6.60 12.66 0.05
C GLN A 68 6.02 13.74 0.93
N LEU A 69 6.71 14.02 2.01
CA LEU A 69 6.23 14.91 3.02
C LEU A 69 5.99 16.32 2.51
N SER A 70 6.93 16.86 1.78
CA SER A 70 6.85 18.24 1.35
C SER A 70 5.63 18.55 0.49
N LYS A 71 5.16 17.57 -0.27
CA LYS A 71 4.01 17.78 -1.11
C LYS A 71 2.77 17.11 -0.58
N ASN A 72 2.88 16.47 0.56
CA ASN A 72 1.78 15.74 1.17
C ASN A 72 1.16 14.77 0.17
N GLN A 73 2.00 13.96 -0.44
CA GLN A 73 1.57 12.99 -1.42
C GLN A 73 2.06 11.61 -1.08
N ILE A 74 1.27 10.61 -1.41
CA ILE A 74 1.70 9.23 -1.27
C ILE A 74 1.70 8.61 -2.65
N TYR A 75 2.86 8.03 -3.02
CA TYR A 75 2.97 7.34 -4.28
C TYR A 75 2.81 5.86 -3.99
N LEU A 76 1.74 5.28 -4.50
CA LEU A 76 1.46 3.86 -4.30
C LEU A 76 2.19 3.12 -5.39
N MET A 77 3.26 2.41 -5.02
CA MET A 77 4.20 1.85 -5.99
C MET A 77 3.78 0.46 -6.47
N THR A 78 3.47 -0.43 -5.56
CA THR A 78 3.04 -1.77 -5.92
C THR A 78 2.43 -2.43 -4.69
N LEU A 79 1.82 -3.58 -4.88
CA LEU A 79 1.35 -4.38 -3.77
C LEU A 79 1.40 -5.82 -4.20
N TYR A 80 1.46 -6.72 -3.26
CA TYR A 80 1.51 -8.14 -3.55
C TYR A 80 1.03 -8.94 -2.36
N SER A 81 0.60 -10.14 -2.63
CA SER A 81 0.16 -11.03 -1.61
C SER A 81 1.37 -11.66 -0.95
N LYS A 82 1.27 -11.95 0.34
CA LYS A 82 2.34 -12.61 1.02
C LYS A 82 2.72 -13.89 0.36
N ASN A 83 1.77 -14.58 -0.24
CA ASN A 83 2.06 -15.85 -0.86
C ASN A 83 2.47 -15.77 -2.31
N GLU A 84 2.49 -14.60 -2.88
CA GLU A 84 2.85 -14.47 -4.27
C GLU A 84 4.33 -14.63 -4.42
N LYS A 85 4.77 -15.50 -5.35
CA LYS A 85 6.15 -15.68 -5.56
C LYS A 85 6.60 -14.84 -6.65
N THR A 86 7.68 -14.19 -6.56
CA THR A 86 8.15 -13.34 -7.64
C THR A 86 9.26 -13.94 -8.40
#